data_312b16ffd26ef558cd2cc450ffb5acfd
#
_entry.id   312b16ffd26ef558cd2cc450ffb5acfd
#
_cell.length_a   1.000
_cell.length_b   1.000
_cell.length_c   1.000
_cell.angle_alpha   90.00
_cell.angle_beta   90.00
_cell.angle_gamma   90.00
#
_symmetry.space_group_name_H-M   'P 1'
#
loop_
_entity.id
_entity.type
_entity.pdbx_description
1 polymer ?
#
loop_
_entity_poly.entity_id
_entity_poly.type
_entity_poly.pdbx_seq_one_letter_code
_entity_poly.pdbx_strand_id
1 'polypeptide(L)'
;MNAPDKRDILVTSALPYANGSIHIGHMVEYIQTDIWTRFQRLRGHDVTWVWADDAHGTPIMMSARNSGTTPEALIAEMKTEHEKDFIDFQLSFDNFHTTHSDENRQCVDTIYKRLLDGGHITVRTIEQLYDPDAGMFLPDRFVTGTCPKCKTEEQYGDACESCGTTYDATELLNPKSVVSGATPVTKDSEQYFFKIENFDAMLREWTSGEHLQPEMRNKIQEWFEGGLQDWDCLLYTSPSPRDRG
;
A
#
# COMPACT_ATOMS: atom_id res chain seq x y z
N MET A 1 0.92 19.74 41.43
CA MET A 1 0.90 19.54 39.97
C MET A 1 -0.42 18.81 39.69
N ASN A 2 -1.31 19.41 38.93
CA ASN A 2 -2.51 18.68 38.50
C ASN A 2 -2.07 17.53 37.61
N ALA A 3 -2.62 16.33 37.83
CA ALA A 3 -2.42 15.23 36.94
C ALA A 3 -2.86 15.67 35.52
N PRO A 4 -2.10 15.38 34.47
CA PRO A 4 -2.57 15.69 33.13
C PRO A 4 -3.89 14.98 32.87
N ASP A 5 -4.81 15.63 32.15
CA ASP A 5 -6.07 15.01 31.77
C ASP A 5 -5.80 13.67 31.06
N LYS A 6 -6.42 12.62 31.57
CA LYS A 6 -6.32 11.29 31.00
C LYS A 6 -6.85 11.30 29.56
N ARG A 7 -6.09 10.76 28.63
CA ARG A 7 -6.44 10.69 27.21
C ARG A 7 -6.62 9.23 26.79
N ASP A 8 -7.54 8.98 25.89
CA ASP A 8 -7.64 7.76 25.11
C ASP A 8 -6.85 7.95 23.81
N ILE A 9 -5.86 7.12 23.57
CA ILE A 9 -4.92 7.26 22.47
C ILE A 9 -4.92 5.96 21.66
N LEU A 10 -5.31 6.05 20.39
CA LEU A 10 -5.13 4.97 19.42
C LEU A 10 -3.81 5.19 18.68
N VAL A 11 -2.99 4.15 18.65
CA VAL A 11 -1.69 4.14 17.95
C VAL A 11 -1.71 3.08 16.87
N THR A 12 -1.20 3.43 15.71
CA THR A 12 -0.95 2.50 14.61
C THR A 12 0.49 2.66 14.13
N SER A 13 1.07 1.61 13.59
CA SER A 13 2.37 1.62 12.91
C SER A 13 2.18 1.33 11.43
N ALA A 14 3.19 1.61 10.60
CA ALA A 14 3.20 1.16 9.22
C ALA A 14 3.07 -0.37 9.18
N LEU A 15 2.19 -0.85 8.31
CA LEU A 15 1.94 -2.28 8.18
C LEU A 15 3.12 -2.93 7.46
N PRO A 16 3.77 -3.96 8.04
CA PRO A 16 4.79 -4.70 7.33
C PRO A 16 4.17 -5.47 6.16
N TYR A 17 4.85 -5.45 5.03
CA TYR A 17 4.37 -6.15 3.85
C TYR A 17 4.70 -7.64 3.94
N ALA A 18 3.68 -8.51 3.84
CA ALA A 18 3.79 -9.95 4.09
C ALA A 18 4.44 -10.73 2.92
N ASN A 19 5.48 -10.17 2.29
CA ASN A 19 6.22 -10.81 1.20
C ASN A 19 7.63 -11.29 1.59
N GLY A 20 8.03 -11.10 2.84
CA GLY A 20 9.34 -11.49 3.37
C GLY A 20 9.52 -11.11 4.83
N SER A 21 10.63 -11.56 5.40
CA SER A 21 10.97 -11.39 6.81
C SER A 21 11.14 -9.93 7.23
N ILE A 22 10.91 -9.65 8.50
CA ILE A 22 11.21 -8.35 9.13
C ILE A 22 12.74 -8.13 9.14
N HIS A 23 13.15 -6.91 8.83
CA HIS A 23 14.54 -6.51 8.93
C HIS A 23 14.71 -5.32 9.88
N ILE A 24 15.96 -4.97 10.18
CA ILE A 24 16.27 -3.92 11.16
C ILE A 24 15.65 -2.56 10.80
N GLY A 25 15.45 -2.26 9.52
CA GLY A 25 14.78 -1.04 9.07
C GLY A 25 13.33 -0.95 9.53
N HIS A 26 12.58 -2.06 9.46
CA HIS A 26 11.22 -2.16 9.99
C HIS A 26 11.21 -1.98 11.52
N MET A 27 12.16 -2.63 12.22
CA MET A 27 12.22 -2.60 13.68
C MET A 27 12.50 -1.21 14.24
N VAL A 28 13.15 -0.31 13.50
CA VAL A 28 13.38 1.08 13.94
C VAL A 28 12.06 1.78 14.24
N GLU A 29 11.08 1.70 13.34
CA GLU A 29 9.77 2.30 13.55
C GLU A 29 9.02 1.65 14.70
N TYR A 30 8.99 0.32 14.74
CA TYR A 30 8.21 -0.43 15.74
C TYR A 30 8.75 -0.23 17.14
N ILE A 31 10.08 -0.20 17.32
CA ILE A 31 10.71 0.09 18.61
C ILE A 31 10.44 1.54 19.04
N GLN A 32 10.49 2.50 18.12
CA GLN A 32 10.14 3.90 18.43
C GLN A 32 8.68 4.03 18.87
N THR A 33 7.77 3.35 18.18
CA THR A 33 6.35 3.32 18.54
C THR A 33 6.15 2.68 19.92
N ASP A 34 6.83 1.58 20.21
CA ASP A 34 6.76 0.90 21.51
C ASP A 34 7.25 1.81 22.65
N ILE A 35 8.40 2.47 22.48
CA ILE A 35 8.94 3.42 23.47
C ILE A 35 7.94 4.54 23.73
N TRP A 36 7.36 5.12 22.68
CA TRP A 36 6.39 6.20 22.81
C TRP A 36 5.10 5.73 23.51
N THR A 37 4.60 4.56 23.13
CA THR A 37 3.39 3.94 23.69
C THR A 37 3.58 3.66 25.18
N ARG A 38 4.69 3.03 25.58
CA ARG A 38 5.03 2.79 27.00
C ARG A 38 5.15 4.09 27.78
N PHE A 39 5.76 5.11 27.19
CA PHE A 39 5.88 6.41 27.83
C PHE A 39 4.51 7.06 28.07
N GLN A 40 3.59 7.00 27.12
CA GLN A 40 2.24 7.55 27.31
C GLN A 40 1.45 6.76 28.38
N ARG A 41 1.58 5.44 28.41
CA ARG A 41 0.99 4.61 29.46
C ARG A 41 1.55 4.95 30.85
N LEU A 42 2.86 5.18 30.97
CA LEU A 42 3.50 5.64 32.21
C LEU A 42 3.01 7.02 32.66
N ARG A 43 2.58 7.88 31.74
CA ARG A 43 1.96 9.17 32.02
C ARG A 43 0.49 9.05 32.49
N GLY A 44 -0.08 7.85 32.50
CA GLY A 44 -1.44 7.60 32.94
C GLY A 44 -2.51 7.70 31.86
N HIS A 45 -2.12 7.75 30.58
CA HIS A 45 -3.06 7.70 29.45
C HIS A 45 -3.49 6.25 29.15
N ASP A 46 -4.70 6.07 28.61
CA ASP A 46 -5.13 4.81 28.02
C ASP A 46 -4.63 4.76 26.58
N VAL A 47 -3.78 3.80 26.29
CA VAL A 47 -3.15 3.67 24.98
C VAL A 47 -3.43 2.30 24.42
N THR A 48 -4.07 2.27 23.26
CA THR A 48 -4.30 1.06 22.48
C THR A 48 -3.43 1.11 21.21
N TRP A 49 -2.51 0.18 21.08
CA TRP A 49 -1.65 0.05 19.89
C TRP A 49 -2.06 -1.16 19.08
N VAL A 50 -2.54 -0.92 17.87
CA VAL A 50 -2.99 -1.96 16.93
C VAL A 50 -2.36 -1.76 15.56
N TRP A 51 -2.07 -2.86 14.89
CA TRP A 51 -1.51 -2.90 13.55
C TRP A 51 -1.75 -4.26 12.89
N ALA A 52 -1.23 -4.47 11.66
CA ALA A 52 -1.49 -5.68 10.91
C ALA A 52 -0.41 -5.92 9.85
N ASP A 53 -0.29 -7.14 9.35
CA ASP A 53 0.40 -7.38 8.07
C ASP A 53 -0.40 -6.83 6.90
N ASP A 54 0.29 -6.16 5.97
CA ASP A 54 -0.21 -5.86 4.64
C ASP A 54 -0.06 -7.11 3.76
N ALA A 55 -1.18 -7.81 3.53
CA ALA A 55 -1.18 -9.18 3.02
C ALA A 55 -1.69 -9.31 1.57
N HIS A 56 -1.77 -8.22 0.80
CA HIS A 56 -2.30 -8.24 -0.56
C HIS A 56 -1.32 -7.63 -1.57
N GLY A 57 -1.54 -7.97 -2.83
CA GLY A 57 -0.80 -7.40 -3.95
C GLY A 57 0.06 -8.41 -4.72
N THR A 58 0.43 -8.02 -5.93
CA THR A 58 1.15 -8.86 -6.90
C THR A 58 2.52 -9.35 -6.41
N PRO A 59 3.33 -8.59 -5.64
CA PRO A 59 4.60 -9.11 -5.12
C PRO A 59 4.45 -10.34 -4.23
N ILE A 60 3.37 -10.44 -3.44
CA ILE A 60 3.08 -11.64 -2.64
C ILE A 60 2.81 -12.84 -3.53
N MET A 61 2.02 -12.68 -4.60
CA MET A 61 1.77 -13.76 -5.57
C MET A 61 3.06 -14.25 -6.22
N MET A 62 3.96 -13.34 -6.60
CA MET A 62 5.25 -13.68 -7.20
C MET A 62 6.17 -14.38 -6.20
N SER A 63 6.23 -13.89 -4.97
CA SER A 63 7.00 -14.52 -3.90
C SER A 63 6.51 -15.95 -3.63
N ALA A 64 5.20 -16.13 -3.52
CA ALA A 64 4.59 -17.45 -3.35
C ALA A 64 4.90 -18.40 -4.53
N ARG A 65 4.77 -17.92 -5.77
CA ARG A 65 5.10 -18.68 -6.98
C ARG A 65 6.57 -19.10 -6.99
N ASN A 66 7.49 -18.18 -6.68
CA ASN A 66 8.92 -18.44 -6.67
C ASN A 66 9.32 -19.46 -5.57
N SER A 67 8.59 -19.44 -4.46
CA SER A 67 8.77 -20.37 -3.33
C SER A 67 8.00 -21.69 -3.49
N GLY A 68 7.23 -21.86 -4.58
CA GLY A 68 6.45 -23.07 -4.83
C GLY A 68 5.30 -23.27 -3.85
N THR A 69 4.74 -22.18 -3.28
CA THR A 69 3.64 -22.20 -2.32
C THR A 69 2.44 -21.38 -2.84
N THR A 70 1.36 -21.31 -2.06
CA THR A 70 0.23 -20.43 -2.36
C THR A 70 0.38 -19.07 -1.65
N PRO A 71 -0.22 -17.98 -2.18
CA PRO A 71 -0.22 -16.70 -1.49
C PRO A 71 -0.76 -16.78 -0.06
N GLU A 72 -1.82 -17.54 0.16
CA GLU A 72 -2.44 -17.72 1.47
C GLU A 72 -1.49 -18.42 2.46
N ALA A 73 -0.77 -19.46 2.01
CA ALA A 73 0.20 -20.15 2.84
C ALA A 73 1.40 -19.25 3.18
N LEU A 74 1.89 -18.48 2.19
CA LEU A 74 2.98 -17.54 2.39
C LEU A 74 2.63 -16.46 3.43
N ILE A 75 1.48 -15.79 3.29
CA ILE A 75 1.09 -14.73 4.24
C ILE A 75 0.83 -15.28 5.65
N ALA A 76 0.35 -16.52 5.78
CA ALA A 76 0.16 -17.17 7.08
C ALA A 76 1.51 -17.48 7.77
N GLU A 77 2.50 -17.92 6.98
CA GLU A 77 3.87 -18.13 7.46
C GLU A 77 4.51 -16.80 7.89
N MET A 78 4.44 -15.77 7.03
CA MET A 78 5.00 -14.45 7.34
C MET A 78 4.37 -13.85 8.59
N LYS A 79 3.05 -13.94 8.74
CA LYS A 79 2.37 -13.48 9.96
C LYS A 79 2.93 -14.13 11.22
N THR A 80 3.16 -15.45 11.18
CA THR A 80 3.70 -16.20 12.32
C THR A 80 5.14 -15.77 12.63
N GLU A 81 5.96 -15.56 11.61
CA GLU A 81 7.34 -15.09 11.75
C GLU A 81 7.39 -13.68 12.31
N HIS A 82 6.60 -12.75 11.74
CA HIS A 82 6.53 -11.36 12.18
C HIS A 82 6.08 -11.26 13.65
N GLU A 83 5.01 -11.98 14.04
CA GLU A 83 4.56 -12.00 15.43
C GLU A 83 5.65 -12.51 16.39
N LYS A 84 6.38 -13.53 15.98
CA LYS A 84 7.49 -14.06 16.77
C LYS A 84 8.58 -13.02 16.96
N ASP A 85 9.00 -12.35 15.89
CA ASP A 85 10.03 -11.31 15.95
C ASP A 85 9.59 -10.16 16.86
N PHE A 86 8.35 -9.70 16.77
CA PHE A 86 7.82 -8.63 17.63
C PHE A 86 7.80 -9.03 19.11
N ILE A 87 7.47 -10.30 19.41
CA ILE A 87 7.49 -10.83 20.76
C ILE A 87 8.94 -10.95 21.29
N ASP A 88 9.87 -11.42 20.46
CA ASP A 88 11.28 -11.57 20.83
C ASP A 88 11.92 -10.20 21.13
N PHE A 89 11.49 -9.13 20.45
CA PHE A 89 11.85 -7.75 20.74
C PHE A 89 11.02 -7.09 21.85
N GLN A 90 10.10 -7.84 22.47
CA GLN A 90 9.27 -7.39 23.59
C GLN A 90 8.39 -6.16 23.27
N LEU A 91 7.90 -6.06 22.05
CA LEU A 91 6.97 -4.98 21.67
C LEU A 91 5.65 -5.14 22.40
N SER A 92 5.11 -4.03 22.95
CA SER A 92 3.94 -4.02 23.84
C SER A 92 2.62 -3.67 23.16
N PHE A 93 2.44 -4.11 21.92
CA PHE A 93 1.19 -3.91 21.19
C PHE A 93 0.01 -4.67 21.81
N ASP A 94 -1.20 -4.17 21.60
CA ASP A 94 -2.42 -4.79 22.11
C ASP A 94 -2.99 -5.80 21.12
N ASN A 95 -2.85 -5.55 19.83
CA ASN A 95 -3.28 -6.48 18.78
C ASN A 95 -2.43 -6.34 17.51
N PHE A 96 -2.03 -7.48 16.95
CA PHE A 96 -1.47 -7.61 15.62
C PHE A 96 -2.35 -8.54 14.79
N HIS A 97 -2.77 -8.10 13.63
CA HIS A 97 -3.71 -8.86 12.80
C HIS A 97 -3.19 -9.01 11.36
N THR A 98 -4.06 -9.17 10.41
CA THR A 98 -3.75 -9.21 8.98
C THR A 98 -4.83 -8.50 8.18
N THR A 99 -4.44 -7.83 7.11
CA THR A 99 -5.41 -7.27 6.15
C THR A 99 -6.19 -8.38 5.42
N HIS A 100 -5.68 -9.62 5.41
CA HIS A 100 -6.37 -10.80 4.89
C HIS A 100 -7.25 -11.46 5.98
N SER A 101 -8.23 -10.73 6.49
CA SER A 101 -9.20 -11.20 7.48
C SER A 101 -10.64 -10.90 7.03
N ASP A 102 -11.60 -11.64 7.56
CA ASP A 102 -13.02 -11.42 7.26
C ASP A 102 -13.52 -10.09 7.81
N GLU A 103 -12.99 -9.66 8.95
CA GLU A 103 -13.28 -8.36 9.58
C GLU A 103 -12.83 -7.20 8.66
N ASN A 104 -11.60 -7.26 8.17
CA ASN A 104 -11.10 -6.24 7.25
C ASN A 104 -11.89 -6.23 5.95
N ARG A 105 -12.23 -7.39 5.39
CA ARG A 105 -13.08 -7.50 4.20
C ARG A 105 -14.42 -6.80 4.40
N GLN A 106 -15.11 -7.04 5.52
CA GLN A 106 -16.39 -6.40 5.81
C GLN A 106 -16.26 -4.87 5.91
N CYS A 107 -15.17 -4.38 6.52
CA CYS A 107 -14.89 -2.95 6.60
C CYS A 107 -14.64 -2.35 5.20
N VAL A 108 -13.81 -2.99 4.39
CA VAL A 108 -13.51 -2.57 3.02
C VAL A 108 -14.77 -2.53 2.16
N ASP A 109 -15.58 -3.60 2.19
CA ASP A 109 -16.85 -3.67 1.45
C ASP A 109 -17.81 -2.53 1.88
N THR A 110 -17.85 -2.23 3.17
CA THR A 110 -18.70 -1.18 3.71
C THR A 110 -18.24 0.21 3.26
N ILE A 111 -16.94 0.47 3.32
CA ILE A 111 -16.35 1.76 2.89
C ILE A 111 -16.56 1.94 1.40
N TYR A 112 -16.23 0.91 0.60
CA TYR A 112 -16.40 0.96 -0.85
C TYR A 112 -17.84 1.26 -1.26
N LYS A 113 -18.83 0.55 -0.68
CA LYS A 113 -20.25 0.79 -0.97
C LYS A 113 -20.67 2.22 -0.63
N ARG A 114 -20.23 2.74 0.51
CA ARG A 114 -20.53 4.13 0.89
C ARG A 114 -19.91 5.15 -0.07
N LEU A 115 -18.70 4.92 -0.52
CA LEU A 115 -18.04 5.78 -1.51
C LEU A 115 -18.76 5.73 -2.86
N LEU A 116 -19.17 4.54 -3.29
CA LEU A 116 -19.93 4.34 -4.53
C LEU A 116 -21.29 5.05 -4.46
N ASP A 117 -22.05 4.80 -3.40
CA ASP A 117 -23.36 5.42 -3.15
C ASP A 117 -23.27 6.95 -3.02
N GLY A 118 -22.16 7.44 -2.46
CA GLY A 118 -21.85 8.87 -2.35
C GLY A 118 -21.39 9.53 -3.66
N GLY A 119 -21.23 8.75 -4.75
CA GLY A 119 -20.78 9.25 -6.05
C GLY A 119 -19.28 9.61 -6.08
N HIS A 120 -18.50 9.07 -5.13
CA HIS A 120 -17.06 9.31 -5.02
C HIS A 120 -16.21 8.28 -5.79
N ILE A 121 -16.83 7.35 -6.48
CA ILE A 121 -16.16 6.40 -7.38
C ILE A 121 -16.61 6.70 -8.82
N THR A 122 -15.67 6.67 -9.74
CA THR A 122 -15.92 6.72 -11.18
C THR A 122 -15.27 5.54 -11.87
N VAL A 123 -15.85 5.13 -12.99
CA VAL A 123 -15.31 4.04 -13.82
C VAL A 123 -14.81 4.62 -15.11
N ARG A 124 -13.60 4.23 -15.54
CA ARG A 124 -13.00 4.64 -16.81
C ARG A 124 -12.38 3.43 -17.48
N THR A 125 -12.49 3.40 -18.79
CA THR A 125 -11.68 2.46 -19.60
C THR A 125 -10.34 3.10 -19.86
N ILE A 126 -9.27 2.39 -19.52
CA ILE A 126 -7.88 2.79 -19.79
C ILE A 126 -7.17 1.69 -20.60
N GLU A 127 -6.16 2.05 -21.34
CA GLU A 127 -5.27 1.10 -21.98
C GLU A 127 -4.21 0.62 -20.99
N GLN A 128 -4.05 -0.69 -20.85
CA GLN A 128 -3.03 -1.31 -20.02
C GLN A 128 -2.28 -2.41 -20.77
N LEU A 129 -1.06 -2.68 -20.34
CA LEU A 129 -0.28 -3.80 -20.86
C LEU A 129 -0.82 -5.11 -20.29
N TYR A 130 -0.99 -6.08 -21.18
CA TYR A 130 -1.50 -7.41 -20.88
C TYR A 130 -0.52 -8.45 -21.35
N ASP A 131 -0.23 -9.43 -20.50
CA ASP A 131 0.59 -10.58 -20.83
C ASP A 131 -0.30 -11.68 -21.41
N PRO A 132 -0.16 -12.01 -22.70
CA PRO A 132 -0.98 -13.04 -23.33
C PRO A 132 -0.66 -14.45 -22.85
N ASP A 133 0.59 -14.71 -22.42
CA ASP A 133 1.04 -16.03 -21.99
C ASP A 133 0.67 -16.30 -20.54
N ALA A 134 0.76 -15.27 -19.67
CA ALA A 134 0.32 -15.35 -18.29
C ALA A 134 -1.19 -15.13 -18.11
N GLY A 135 -1.87 -14.57 -19.11
CA GLY A 135 -3.31 -14.33 -19.09
C GLY A 135 -3.74 -13.22 -18.12
N MET A 136 -2.88 -12.19 -17.89
CA MET A 136 -3.14 -11.16 -16.88
C MET A 136 -2.71 -9.77 -17.35
N PHE A 137 -3.35 -8.73 -16.81
CA PHE A 137 -2.86 -7.36 -16.89
C PHE A 137 -1.59 -7.21 -16.06
N LEU A 138 -0.66 -6.39 -16.55
CA LEU A 138 0.64 -6.19 -15.92
C LEU A 138 0.65 -4.86 -15.14
N PRO A 139 0.79 -4.89 -13.82
CA PRO A 139 1.18 -3.71 -13.05
C PRO A 139 2.54 -3.18 -13.51
N ASP A 140 2.82 -1.91 -13.28
CA ASP A 140 4.00 -1.21 -13.78
C ASP A 140 5.33 -1.92 -13.45
N ARG A 141 5.45 -2.50 -12.24
CA ARG A 141 6.63 -3.28 -11.80
C ARG A 141 6.75 -4.66 -12.42
N PHE A 142 5.76 -5.09 -13.22
CA PHE A 142 5.78 -6.36 -13.96
C PHE A 142 6.11 -6.18 -15.43
N VAL A 143 6.42 -4.96 -15.84
CA VAL A 143 6.91 -4.63 -17.16
C VAL A 143 8.32 -4.07 -17.03
N THR A 144 9.23 -4.58 -17.83
CA THR A 144 10.54 -3.99 -18.03
C THR A 144 10.72 -3.63 -19.50
N GLY A 145 11.49 -2.60 -19.75
CA GLY A 145 11.78 -2.17 -21.13
C GLY A 145 12.83 -1.07 -21.17
N THR A 146 12.92 -0.41 -22.30
CA THR A 146 13.88 0.67 -22.51
C THR A 146 13.22 2.01 -22.22
N CYS A 147 13.84 2.82 -21.38
CA CYS A 147 13.35 4.17 -21.02
C CYS A 147 13.10 5.02 -22.28
N PRO A 148 11.92 5.62 -22.45
CA PRO A 148 11.62 6.45 -23.64
C PRO A 148 12.51 7.68 -23.72
N LYS A 149 13.02 8.20 -22.58
CA LYS A 149 13.81 9.43 -22.52
C LYS A 149 15.31 9.20 -22.68
N CYS A 150 15.94 8.43 -21.78
CA CYS A 150 17.39 8.28 -21.76
C CYS A 150 17.88 7.01 -22.49
N LYS A 151 16.98 6.15 -22.92
CA LYS A 151 17.27 4.90 -23.64
C LYS A 151 18.02 3.83 -22.83
N THR A 152 18.06 3.98 -21.50
CA THR A 152 18.58 2.92 -20.63
C THR A 152 17.65 1.72 -20.69
N GLU A 153 18.20 0.54 -20.87
CA GLU A 153 17.46 -0.73 -20.91
C GLU A 153 17.08 -1.23 -19.51
N GLU A 154 16.20 -2.22 -19.44
CA GLU A 154 15.77 -2.90 -18.21
C GLU A 154 15.18 -1.97 -17.15
N GLN A 155 14.45 -0.95 -17.57
CA GLN A 155 13.73 -0.05 -16.65
C GLN A 155 12.30 -0.53 -16.42
N TYR A 156 11.78 -0.33 -15.20
CA TYR A 156 10.40 -0.66 -14.84
C TYR A 156 9.39 0.30 -15.44
N GLY A 157 8.10 -0.07 -15.44
CA GLY A 157 7.02 0.65 -16.09
C GLY A 157 6.54 1.93 -15.40
N ASP A 158 7.08 2.27 -14.23
CA ASP A 158 6.69 3.44 -13.44
C ASP A 158 7.69 4.60 -13.51
N ALA A 159 9.00 4.28 -13.50
CA ALA A 159 10.05 5.29 -13.49
C ALA A 159 11.38 4.71 -13.96
N CYS A 160 12.21 5.58 -14.54
CA CYS A 160 13.58 5.24 -14.89
C CYS A 160 14.52 5.43 -13.71
N GLU A 161 15.16 4.37 -13.25
CA GLU A 161 16.14 4.40 -12.16
C GLU A 161 17.42 5.18 -12.53
N SER A 162 17.71 5.29 -13.85
CA SER A 162 18.89 5.99 -14.35
C SER A 162 18.71 7.51 -14.45
N CYS A 163 17.58 8.00 -14.95
CA CYS A 163 17.36 9.44 -15.17
C CYS A 163 16.23 10.05 -14.34
N GLY A 164 15.55 9.26 -13.50
CA GLY A 164 14.49 9.72 -12.61
C GLY A 164 13.19 10.17 -13.29
N THR A 165 13.04 9.96 -14.61
CA THR A 165 11.81 10.31 -15.33
C THR A 165 10.73 9.28 -15.03
N THR A 166 9.53 9.78 -14.68
CA THR A 166 8.31 8.97 -14.61
C THR A 166 7.64 8.91 -15.97
N TYR A 167 6.96 7.81 -16.27
CA TYR A 167 6.23 7.54 -17.51
C TYR A 167 5.18 6.46 -17.27
N ASP A 168 4.23 6.32 -18.17
CA ASP A 168 3.31 5.20 -18.19
C ASP A 168 4.00 3.94 -18.75
N ALA A 169 3.64 2.76 -18.24
CA ALA A 169 4.23 1.49 -18.70
C ALA A 169 4.05 1.26 -20.22
N THR A 170 3.00 1.82 -20.81
CA THR A 170 2.73 1.77 -22.24
C THR A 170 3.71 2.60 -23.09
N GLU A 171 4.44 3.54 -22.46
CA GLU A 171 5.45 4.37 -23.14
C GLU A 171 6.83 3.70 -23.23
N LEU A 172 7.04 2.61 -22.48
CA LEU A 172 8.30 1.85 -22.57
C LEU A 172 8.56 1.33 -23.97
N LEU A 173 9.81 1.43 -24.40
CA LEU A 173 10.25 0.82 -25.66
C LEU A 173 10.63 -0.64 -25.42
N ASN A 174 10.25 -1.51 -26.34
CA ASN A 174 10.49 -2.95 -26.26
C ASN A 174 10.07 -3.58 -24.93
N PRO A 175 8.82 -3.36 -24.49
CA PRO A 175 8.36 -3.86 -23.19
C PRO A 175 8.39 -5.39 -23.16
N LYS A 176 8.72 -5.93 -21.98
CA LYS A 176 8.69 -7.36 -21.67
C LYS A 176 7.99 -7.61 -20.35
N SER A 177 7.21 -8.68 -20.32
CA SER A 177 6.62 -9.16 -19.07
C SER A 177 7.70 -9.78 -18.17
N VAL A 178 7.77 -9.35 -16.93
CA VAL A 178 8.62 -10.00 -15.91
C VAL A 178 8.07 -11.39 -15.53
N VAL A 179 6.77 -11.62 -15.78
CA VAL A 179 6.08 -12.86 -15.39
C VAL A 179 6.41 -14.01 -16.34
N SER A 180 6.30 -13.78 -17.65
CA SER A 180 6.47 -14.82 -18.69
C SER A 180 7.64 -14.57 -19.63
N GLY A 181 8.17 -13.35 -19.67
CA GLY A 181 9.15 -12.92 -20.68
C GLY A 181 8.52 -12.56 -22.03
N ALA A 182 7.22 -12.73 -22.20
CA ALA A 182 6.51 -12.39 -23.43
C ALA A 182 6.49 -10.87 -23.68
N THR A 183 6.35 -10.49 -24.94
CA THR A 183 6.04 -9.10 -25.30
C THR A 183 4.57 -8.82 -24.97
N PRO A 184 4.26 -7.89 -24.07
CA PRO A 184 2.88 -7.58 -23.71
C PRO A 184 2.16 -6.90 -24.88
N VAL A 185 0.84 -7.03 -24.85
CA VAL A 185 -0.06 -6.34 -25.78
C VAL A 185 -0.90 -5.32 -25.04
N THR A 186 -1.27 -4.21 -25.68
CA THR A 186 -2.19 -3.23 -25.10
C THR A 186 -3.62 -3.77 -25.16
N LYS A 187 -4.34 -3.67 -24.06
CA LYS A 187 -5.76 -4.00 -23.97
C LYS A 187 -6.50 -2.95 -23.15
N ASP A 188 -7.76 -2.74 -23.51
CA ASP A 188 -8.69 -1.94 -22.71
C ASP A 188 -8.99 -2.64 -21.38
N SER A 189 -8.94 -1.87 -20.30
CA SER A 189 -9.27 -2.31 -18.95
C SER A 189 -10.20 -1.30 -18.31
N GLU A 190 -11.31 -1.80 -17.74
CA GLU A 190 -12.22 -0.97 -16.95
C GLU A 190 -11.66 -0.81 -15.53
N GLN A 191 -11.39 0.43 -15.12
CA GLN A 191 -10.78 0.75 -13.85
C GLN A 191 -11.67 1.66 -13.01
N TYR A 192 -11.60 1.47 -11.70
CA TYR A 192 -12.34 2.23 -10.69
C TYR A 192 -11.45 3.29 -10.09
N PHE A 193 -11.88 4.54 -10.14
CA PHE A 193 -11.13 5.69 -9.64
C PHE A 193 -11.85 6.32 -8.46
N PHE A 194 -11.14 6.57 -7.38
CA PHE A 194 -11.60 7.36 -6.25
C PHE A 194 -11.41 8.84 -6.54
N LYS A 195 -12.52 9.60 -6.53
CA LYS A 195 -12.54 11.03 -6.77
C LYS A 195 -12.06 11.79 -5.53
N ILE A 196 -10.77 11.80 -5.27
CA ILE A 196 -10.20 12.45 -4.10
C ILE A 196 -10.41 13.97 -4.13
N GLU A 197 -10.56 14.57 -5.32
CA GLU A 197 -10.87 15.99 -5.49
C GLU A 197 -12.14 16.43 -4.76
N ASN A 198 -13.13 15.53 -4.60
CA ASN A 198 -14.36 15.80 -3.85
C ASN A 198 -14.09 16.12 -2.38
N PHE A 199 -12.92 15.80 -1.87
CA PHE A 199 -12.50 15.99 -0.49
C PHE A 199 -11.45 17.08 -0.32
N ASP A 200 -11.09 17.82 -1.38
CA ASP A 200 -10.00 18.82 -1.38
C ASP A 200 -10.15 19.83 -0.23
N ALA A 201 -11.32 20.45 -0.11
CA ALA A 201 -11.56 21.47 0.91
C ALA A 201 -11.41 20.89 2.33
N MET A 202 -12.00 19.72 2.59
CA MET A 202 -11.92 19.03 3.89
C MET A 202 -10.47 18.63 4.20
N LEU A 203 -9.74 18.09 3.22
CA LEU A 203 -8.35 17.67 3.38
C LEU A 203 -7.44 18.87 3.67
N ARG A 204 -7.63 19.99 2.97
CA ARG A 204 -6.87 21.24 3.23
C ARG A 204 -7.11 21.76 4.64
N GLU A 205 -8.36 21.81 5.07
CA GLU A 205 -8.71 22.21 6.44
C GLU A 205 -8.07 21.28 7.47
N TRP A 206 -8.25 19.98 7.30
CA TRP A 206 -7.73 18.98 8.24
C TRP A 206 -6.19 19.01 8.33
N THR A 207 -5.49 19.08 7.20
CA THR A 207 -4.02 19.05 7.17
C THR A 207 -3.35 20.38 7.50
N SER A 208 -4.11 21.48 7.61
CA SER A 208 -3.59 22.79 8.03
C SER A 208 -3.31 22.88 9.54
N GLY A 209 -3.84 21.95 10.34
CA GLY A 209 -3.72 21.95 11.79
C GLY A 209 -2.29 21.66 12.30
N GLU A 210 -2.05 21.92 13.58
CA GLU A 210 -0.76 21.69 14.24
C GLU A 210 -0.49 20.22 14.61
N HIS A 211 -1.39 19.31 14.26
CA HIS A 211 -1.27 17.87 14.55
C HIS A 211 -0.31 17.14 13.61
N LEU A 212 0.08 17.75 12.49
CA LEU A 212 1.08 17.22 11.56
C LEU A 212 2.44 17.87 11.78
N GLN A 213 3.49 17.07 11.60
CA GLN A 213 4.85 17.60 11.53
C GLN A 213 4.97 18.60 10.35
N PRO A 214 5.76 19.67 10.49
CA PRO A 214 5.89 20.70 9.44
C PRO A 214 6.31 20.13 8.08
N GLU A 215 7.24 19.16 8.09
CA GLU A 215 7.74 18.51 6.86
C GLU A 215 6.62 17.75 6.13
N MET A 216 5.78 17.02 6.87
CA MET A 216 4.65 16.29 6.31
C MET A 216 3.59 17.24 5.76
N ARG A 217 3.27 18.30 6.50
CA ARG A 217 2.33 19.33 6.04
C ARG A 217 2.82 20.03 4.77
N ASN A 218 4.11 20.38 4.69
CA ASN A 218 4.69 20.99 3.50
C ASN A 218 4.62 20.03 2.30
N LYS A 219 4.89 18.74 2.51
CA LYS A 219 4.80 17.75 1.43
C LYS A 219 3.37 17.56 0.91
N ILE A 220 2.39 17.53 1.80
CA ILE A 220 0.97 17.45 1.42
C ILE A 220 0.55 18.71 0.64
N GLN A 221 1.06 19.88 1.02
CA GLN A 221 0.76 21.14 0.33
C GLN A 221 1.21 21.11 -1.15
N GLU A 222 2.33 20.48 -1.48
CA GLU A 222 2.77 20.30 -2.88
C GLU A 222 1.73 19.54 -3.71
N TRP A 223 1.08 18.51 -3.14
CA TRP A 223 0.03 17.77 -3.84
C TRP A 223 -1.21 18.63 -4.09
N PHE A 224 -1.60 19.47 -3.13
CA PHE A 224 -2.71 20.39 -3.31
C PHE A 224 -2.42 21.46 -4.37
N GLU A 225 -1.18 21.95 -4.47
CA GLU A 225 -0.76 22.94 -5.47
C GLU A 225 -0.72 22.32 -6.87
N GLY A 226 -0.33 21.05 -6.97
CA GLY A 226 -0.35 20.28 -8.22
C GLY A 226 -1.76 19.89 -8.68
N GLY A 227 -2.76 20.04 -7.82
CA GLY A 227 -4.12 19.55 -8.03
C GLY A 227 -4.27 18.06 -7.72
N LEU A 228 -5.25 17.72 -6.90
CA LEU A 228 -5.55 16.32 -6.57
C LEU A 228 -6.11 15.61 -7.81
N GLN A 229 -5.50 14.49 -8.17
CA GLN A 229 -5.94 13.65 -9.28
C GLN A 229 -6.76 12.47 -8.75
N ASP A 230 -7.74 12.02 -9.52
CA ASP A 230 -8.48 10.81 -9.20
C ASP A 230 -7.51 9.64 -9.02
N TRP A 231 -7.70 8.87 -7.96
CA TRP A 231 -6.87 7.73 -7.62
C TRP A 231 -7.47 6.45 -8.18
N ASP A 232 -6.72 5.71 -8.98
CA ASP A 232 -7.06 4.34 -9.31
C ASP A 232 -6.89 3.49 -8.04
N CYS A 233 -8.01 2.92 -7.62
CA CYS A 233 -8.01 2.14 -6.41
C CYS A 233 -7.57 0.71 -6.74
N LEU A 234 -6.42 0.31 -6.25
CA LEU A 234 -5.85 -1.04 -6.39
C LEU A 234 -6.75 -2.16 -5.83
N LEU A 235 -7.85 -1.82 -5.15
CA LEU A 235 -8.77 -2.79 -4.54
C LEU A 235 -9.40 -3.77 -5.55
N TYR A 236 -9.46 -3.41 -6.83
CA TYR A 236 -10.03 -4.26 -7.89
C TYR A 236 -9.04 -4.66 -8.98
N THR A 237 -7.86 -4.10 -9.00
CA THR A 237 -6.87 -4.30 -10.06
C THR A 237 -5.63 -5.05 -9.62
N SER A 238 -5.34 -5.06 -8.33
CA SER A 238 -4.27 -5.89 -7.78
C SER A 238 -4.82 -7.28 -7.48
N PRO A 239 -4.24 -8.33 -8.06
CA PRO A 239 -4.58 -9.68 -7.67
C PRO A 239 -4.29 -9.88 -6.19
N SER A 240 -5.29 -10.30 -5.44
CA SER A 240 -5.17 -10.66 -4.04
C SER A 240 -5.52 -12.13 -3.85
N PRO A 241 -5.15 -12.75 -2.73
CA PRO A 241 -5.62 -14.09 -2.41
C PRO A 241 -7.14 -14.24 -2.45
N ARG A 242 -7.89 -13.15 -2.32
CA ARG A 242 -9.37 -13.13 -2.36
C ARG A 242 -9.96 -13.00 -3.76
N ASP A 243 -9.20 -12.57 -4.74
CA ASP A 243 -9.68 -12.34 -6.12
C ASP A 243 -9.73 -13.63 -6.94
N ARG A 244 -9.46 -14.76 -6.31
CA ARG A 244 -9.60 -16.09 -6.87
C ARG A 244 -10.99 -16.64 -6.56
N GLY A 245 -12.00 -16.00 -7.13
CA GLY A 245 -13.36 -16.52 -7.13
C GLY A 245 -13.56 -17.58 -8.21
#